data_2e65dfba1ed71cae9c83fe43e04e48f3
#
_entry.id   2e65dfba1ed71cae9c83fe43e04e48f3
#
_cell.length_a   1.000
_cell.length_b   1.000
_cell.length_c   1.000
_cell.angle_alpha   90.00
_cell.angle_beta   90.00
_cell.angle_gamma   90.00
#
_symmetry.space_group_name_H-M   'P 1'
#
loop_
_entity.id
_entity.type
_entity.pdbx_description
1 polymer ?
#
loop_
_entity_poly.entity_id
_entity_poly.type
_entity_poly.pdbx_seq_one_letter_code
_entity_poly.pdbx_strand_id
1 'polypeptide(L)'
;KTIFQVLFSLDYSNLFEDPNDSKNILSHLKNFGSIKIGVVPSRVLITSKEKNLNKLMRSPILEPAIKEMFSEYVEFVSSNPDFHLKINANTIVKSQTVESGFPFFSYGNASVSFVDAENDQEFFVSNIADIKGGDFGSQRTAGLRAYDQMKNTIIQELRKNLLDLKE
;
A
#
# COMPACT_ATOMS: atom_id res chain seq x y z
N LYS A 1 15.88 0.01 9.32
CA LYS A 1 15.45 0.31 10.72
C LYS A 1 15.26 1.80 10.81
N THR A 2 14.01 2.27 10.79
CA THR A 2 13.72 3.69 11.03
C THR A 2 13.63 3.90 12.53
N ILE A 3 14.49 4.76 13.07
CA ILE A 3 14.46 5.13 14.50
C ILE A 3 13.67 6.42 14.59
N PHE A 4 12.50 6.40 15.23
CA PHE A 4 11.76 7.59 15.59
C PHE A 4 12.22 8.06 16.97
N GLN A 5 12.61 9.31 17.08
CA GLN A 5 12.85 9.95 18.38
C GLN A 5 11.53 10.65 18.77
N VAL A 6 10.83 10.11 19.75
CA VAL A 6 9.66 10.78 20.33
C VAL A 6 10.13 11.60 21.52
N LEU A 7 10.03 12.93 21.41
CA LEU A 7 10.28 13.84 22.52
C LEU A 7 8.98 14.01 23.31
N PHE A 8 8.96 13.48 24.52
CA PHE A 8 7.90 13.79 25.48
C PHE A 8 8.27 15.05 26.23
N SER A 9 7.49 16.09 26.10
CA SER A 9 7.51 17.23 27.05
C SER A 9 6.44 16.95 28.10
N LEU A 10 6.85 16.75 29.34
CA LEU A 10 5.90 16.68 30.46
C LEU A 10 5.63 18.13 30.89
N ASP A 11 4.38 18.53 30.84
CA ASP A 11 3.94 19.82 31.38
C ASP A 11 3.71 19.65 32.90
N TYR A 12 4.62 20.20 33.68
CA TYR A 12 4.56 20.16 35.14
C TYR A 12 3.88 21.38 35.74
N SER A 13 3.35 22.30 34.94
CA SER A 13 2.81 23.59 35.39
C SER A 13 1.70 23.45 36.44
N ASN A 14 1.02 22.29 36.45
CA ASN A 14 -0.07 22.01 37.37
C ASN A 14 0.31 21.12 38.58
N LEU A 15 1.57 20.71 38.71
CA LEU A 15 2.01 19.81 39.78
C LEU A 15 2.70 20.54 40.94
N PHE A 16 3.01 21.82 40.81
CA PHE A 16 3.72 22.59 41.80
C PHE A 16 3.00 23.91 42.06
N GLU A 17 2.75 24.23 43.36
CA GLU A 17 2.17 25.50 43.75
C GLU A 17 3.14 26.68 43.61
N ASP A 18 4.48 26.41 43.62
CA ASP A 18 5.52 27.42 43.41
C ASP A 18 6.29 27.14 42.08
N PRO A 19 6.34 28.11 41.14
CA PRO A 19 7.13 28.01 39.93
C PRO A 19 8.63 27.82 40.12
N ASN A 20 9.19 28.15 41.30
CA ASN A 20 10.60 27.95 41.57
C ASN A 20 10.94 26.52 41.96
N ASP A 21 10.01 25.78 42.54
CA ASP A 21 10.20 24.36 42.87
C ASP A 21 10.27 23.53 41.57
N SER A 22 9.52 23.89 40.55
CA SER A 22 9.58 23.22 39.26
C SER A 22 10.96 23.37 38.58
N LYS A 23 11.62 24.53 38.69
CA LYS A 23 12.95 24.76 38.13
C LYS A 23 14.03 23.94 38.78
N ASN A 24 13.99 23.79 40.09
CA ASN A 24 14.96 23.00 40.87
C ASN A 24 14.85 21.51 40.52
N ILE A 25 13.62 20.97 40.45
CA ILE A 25 13.38 19.57 40.10
C ILE A 25 13.77 19.30 38.63
N LEU A 26 13.41 20.18 37.70
CA LEU A 26 13.81 20.06 36.29
C LEU A 26 15.33 20.08 36.08
N SER A 27 16.08 20.81 36.93
CA SER A 27 17.56 20.82 36.86
C SER A 27 18.15 19.45 37.23
N HIS A 28 17.50 18.70 38.10
CA HIS A 28 17.91 17.36 38.50
C HIS A 28 17.37 16.26 37.55
N LEU A 29 16.29 16.55 36.78
CA LEU A 29 15.70 15.60 35.82
C LEU A 29 16.42 15.58 34.46
N LYS A 30 17.46 16.34 34.23
CA LYS A 30 18.24 16.38 32.97
C LYS A 30 18.93 15.07 32.57
N ASN A 31 18.87 14.06 33.41
CA ASN A 31 19.47 12.74 33.17
C ASN A 31 18.45 11.63 32.86
N PHE A 32 17.25 11.95 32.34
CA PHE A 32 16.38 10.92 31.83
C PHE A 32 17.01 10.29 30.59
N GLY A 33 17.26 8.99 30.69
CA GLY A 33 17.80 8.22 29.61
C GLY A 33 16.90 8.26 28.38
N SER A 34 17.48 8.22 27.21
CA SER A 34 16.75 8.12 25.95
C SER A 34 15.93 6.83 25.93
N ILE A 35 14.61 6.93 25.77
CA ILE A 35 13.75 5.76 25.49
C ILE A 35 13.93 5.43 24.02
N LYS A 36 14.48 4.26 23.73
CA LYS A 36 14.54 3.75 22.35
C LYS A 36 13.21 3.02 22.09
N ILE A 37 12.37 3.62 21.24
CA ILE A 37 11.17 2.96 20.74
C ILE A 37 11.55 2.19 19.50
N GLY A 38 11.47 0.86 19.56
CA GLY A 38 11.59 0.01 18.39
C GLY A 38 10.23 -0.07 17.69
N VAL A 39 10.15 0.39 16.44
CA VAL A 39 8.96 0.14 15.60
C VAL A 39 9.13 -1.22 14.94
N VAL A 40 8.21 -2.13 15.23
CA VAL A 40 8.12 -3.42 14.54
C VAL A 40 7.30 -3.19 13.27
N PRO A 41 7.78 -3.60 12.09
CA PRO A 41 7.00 -3.49 10.86
C PRO A 41 5.72 -4.33 10.99
N SER A 42 4.60 -3.78 10.49
CA SER A 42 3.33 -4.49 10.45
C SER A 42 3.42 -5.71 9.54
N ARG A 43 2.78 -6.81 9.95
CA ARG A 43 2.78 -8.08 9.25
C ARG A 43 1.60 -8.12 8.27
N VAL A 44 1.89 -8.30 6.99
CA VAL A 44 0.88 -8.24 5.92
C VAL A 44 0.80 -9.57 5.17
N LEU A 45 -0.39 -10.15 5.12
CA LEU A 45 -0.71 -11.25 4.23
C LEU A 45 -1.28 -10.71 2.92
N ILE A 46 -0.60 -10.99 1.81
CA ILE A 46 -1.10 -10.60 0.49
C ILE A 46 -1.89 -11.74 -0.16
N THR A 47 -3.02 -11.39 -0.74
CA THR A 47 -3.84 -12.30 -1.56
C THR A 47 -4.10 -11.62 -2.90
N SER A 48 -3.67 -12.26 -4.00
CA SER A 48 -3.82 -11.72 -5.34
C SER A 48 -4.65 -12.63 -6.23
N LYS A 49 -5.58 -12.04 -6.99
CA LYS A 49 -6.37 -12.70 -8.00
C LYS A 49 -6.35 -11.88 -9.29
N GLU A 50 -5.39 -12.20 -10.14
CA GLU A 50 -5.16 -11.50 -11.39
C GLU A 50 -5.59 -12.35 -12.59
N LYS A 51 -6.46 -11.79 -13.44
CA LYS A 51 -7.00 -12.46 -14.62
C LYS A 51 -6.74 -11.66 -15.88
N ASN A 52 -6.27 -12.31 -16.94
CA ASN A 52 -6.19 -11.72 -18.26
C ASN A 52 -7.26 -12.35 -19.16
N LEU A 53 -8.17 -11.51 -19.66
CA LEU A 53 -9.35 -11.93 -20.43
C LEU A 53 -10.18 -13.00 -19.67
N ASN A 54 -10.46 -12.74 -18.40
CA ASN A 54 -11.16 -13.61 -17.47
C ASN A 54 -10.46 -14.94 -17.13
N LYS A 55 -9.24 -15.19 -17.63
CA LYS A 55 -8.44 -16.38 -17.32
C LYS A 55 -7.39 -16.04 -16.27
N LEU A 56 -7.32 -16.84 -15.20
CA LEU A 56 -6.36 -16.66 -14.12
C LEU A 56 -4.93 -16.69 -14.69
N MET A 57 -4.13 -15.71 -14.29
CA MET A 57 -2.74 -15.61 -14.70
C MET A 57 -1.87 -16.56 -13.85
N ARG A 58 -0.95 -17.27 -14.50
CA ARG A 58 0.04 -18.10 -13.80
C ARG A 58 1.12 -17.27 -13.11
N SER A 59 1.42 -16.11 -13.69
CA SER A 59 2.39 -15.16 -13.18
C SER A 59 1.70 -13.83 -12.96
N PRO A 60 1.38 -13.43 -11.73
CA PRO A 60 0.78 -12.14 -11.42
C PRO A 60 1.76 -11.00 -11.75
N ILE A 61 1.23 -9.83 -12.05
CA ILE A 61 1.99 -8.62 -12.42
C ILE A 61 1.91 -7.57 -11.31
N LEU A 62 0.72 -7.39 -10.73
CA LEU A 62 0.49 -6.36 -9.70
C LEU A 62 1.06 -6.78 -8.34
N GLU A 63 0.88 -8.04 -7.95
CA GLU A 63 1.34 -8.55 -6.67
C GLU A 63 2.84 -8.30 -6.43
N PRO A 64 3.78 -8.71 -7.32
CA PRO A 64 5.20 -8.49 -7.08
C PRO A 64 5.57 -7.01 -7.05
N ALA A 65 4.93 -6.18 -7.88
CA ALA A 65 5.19 -4.74 -7.92
C ALA A 65 4.74 -4.03 -6.62
N ILE A 66 3.60 -4.43 -6.07
CA ILE A 66 3.10 -3.90 -4.80
C ILE A 66 3.96 -4.40 -3.63
N LYS A 67 4.37 -5.68 -3.65
CA LYS A 67 5.32 -6.23 -2.66
C LYS A 67 6.64 -5.45 -2.64
N GLU A 68 7.20 -5.21 -3.81
CA GLU A 68 8.44 -4.43 -3.94
C GLU A 68 8.29 -3.03 -3.34
N MET A 69 7.21 -2.33 -3.66
CA MET A 69 6.94 -0.98 -3.16
C MET A 69 6.85 -0.93 -1.63
N PHE A 70 6.23 -1.93 -0.99
CA PHE A 70 6.01 -1.95 0.46
C PHE A 70 7.10 -2.68 1.25
N SER A 71 8.09 -3.31 0.60
CA SER A 71 9.09 -4.16 1.24
C SER A 71 9.91 -3.50 2.34
N GLU A 72 10.06 -2.17 2.30
CA GLU A 72 10.78 -1.40 3.32
C GLU A 72 9.90 -1.00 4.52
N TYR A 73 8.58 -1.12 4.40
CA TYR A 73 7.60 -0.62 5.38
C TYR A 73 6.90 -1.73 6.15
N VAL A 74 6.71 -2.89 5.53
CA VAL A 74 5.97 -4.02 6.12
C VAL A 74 6.72 -5.34 5.97
N GLU A 75 6.37 -6.30 6.81
CA GLU A 75 6.81 -7.70 6.69
C GLU A 75 5.72 -8.53 6.02
N PHE A 76 6.00 -9.12 4.85
CA PHE A 76 5.06 -10.04 4.21
C PHE A 76 5.14 -11.43 4.84
N VAL A 77 3.99 -11.89 5.32
CA VAL A 77 3.87 -13.17 6.04
C VAL A 77 2.86 -14.10 5.38
N SER A 78 2.93 -15.39 5.71
CA SER A 78 1.98 -16.41 5.26
C SER A 78 0.95 -16.79 6.33
N SER A 79 1.12 -16.34 7.58
CA SER A 79 0.23 -16.63 8.70
C SER A 79 0.28 -15.54 9.75
N ASN A 80 -0.78 -15.44 10.56
CA ASN A 80 -0.92 -14.47 11.64
C ASN A 80 -0.57 -13.04 11.21
N PRO A 81 -1.22 -12.49 10.17
CA PRO A 81 -1.00 -11.11 9.75
C PRO A 81 -1.69 -10.13 10.69
N ASP A 82 -1.20 -8.88 10.70
CA ASP A 82 -1.90 -7.74 11.27
C ASP A 82 -2.89 -7.15 10.25
N PHE A 83 -2.53 -7.26 8.94
CA PHE A 83 -3.36 -6.77 7.85
C PHE A 83 -3.40 -7.74 6.67
N HIS A 84 -4.54 -7.75 5.98
CA HIS A 84 -4.71 -8.41 4.68
C HIS A 84 -4.62 -7.38 3.56
N LEU A 85 -3.72 -7.59 2.61
CA LEU A 85 -3.67 -6.83 1.35
C LEU A 85 -4.31 -7.69 0.25
N LYS A 86 -5.46 -7.26 -0.24
CA LYS A 86 -6.23 -7.97 -1.27
C LYS A 86 -6.09 -7.27 -2.62
N ILE A 87 -5.69 -8.01 -3.64
CA ILE A 87 -5.55 -7.53 -5.02
C ILE A 87 -6.49 -8.33 -5.91
N ASN A 88 -7.42 -7.65 -6.58
CA ASN A 88 -8.27 -8.24 -7.59
C ASN A 88 -8.11 -7.45 -8.89
N ALA A 89 -7.73 -8.13 -9.97
CA ALA A 89 -7.57 -7.47 -11.26
C ALA A 89 -8.05 -8.36 -12.40
N ASN A 90 -8.61 -7.74 -13.43
CA ASN A 90 -9.05 -8.44 -14.61
C ASN A 90 -8.96 -7.55 -15.86
N THR A 91 -8.66 -8.13 -16.99
CA THR A 91 -8.83 -7.48 -18.28
C THR A 91 -10.01 -8.09 -19.06
N ILE A 92 -10.71 -7.26 -19.79
CA ILE A 92 -11.85 -7.62 -20.62
C ILE A 92 -11.71 -7.05 -22.02
N VAL A 93 -12.43 -7.63 -22.97
CA VAL A 93 -12.65 -7.05 -24.29
C VAL A 93 -13.98 -6.32 -24.25
N LYS A 94 -14.00 -5.04 -24.58
CA LYS A 94 -15.23 -4.35 -24.96
C LYS A 94 -15.52 -4.68 -26.42
N SER A 95 -16.77 -4.81 -26.82
CA SER A 95 -17.17 -5.15 -28.19
C SER A 95 -16.39 -4.33 -29.22
N GLN A 96 -15.60 -4.99 -30.05
CA GLN A 96 -14.75 -4.38 -31.05
C GLN A 96 -15.03 -5.06 -32.39
N THR A 97 -15.40 -4.29 -33.39
CA THR A 97 -15.28 -4.69 -34.79
C THR A 97 -13.80 -4.73 -35.12
N VAL A 98 -13.24 -5.93 -35.27
CA VAL A 98 -11.84 -6.11 -35.67
C VAL A 98 -11.80 -5.94 -37.19
N GLU A 99 -11.47 -4.74 -37.64
CA GLU A 99 -11.09 -4.52 -39.05
C GLU A 99 -9.61 -4.90 -39.26
N SER A 100 -9.31 -5.46 -40.41
CA SER A 100 -7.93 -5.81 -40.77
C SER A 100 -7.01 -4.58 -40.68
N GLY A 101 -5.92 -4.70 -39.91
CA GLY A 101 -4.94 -3.62 -39.73
C GLY A 101 -5.13 -2.75 -38.51
N PHE A 102 -6.19 -2.95 -37.74
CA PHE A 102 -6.37 -2.27 -36.45
C PHE A 102 -5.78 -3.06 -35.26
N PRO A 103 -5.26 -2.38 -34.21
CA PRO A 103 -4.77 -3.08 -33.02
C PRO A 103 -5.91 -3.70 -32.21
N PHE A 104 -5.64 -4.82 -31.55
CA PHE A 104 -6.49 -5.38 -30.51
C PHE A 104 -6.45 -4.47 -29.27
N PHE A 105 -7.60 -4.27 -28.63
CA PHE A 105 -7.70 -3.52 -27.38
C PHE A 105 -8.28 -4.36 -26.26
N SER A 106 -7.67 -4.29 -25.08
CA SER A 106 -8.20 -4.80 -23.84
C SER A 106 -8.30 -3.69 -22.80
N TYR A 107 -9.25 -3.84 -21.88
CA TYR A 107 -9.49 -2.86 -20.82
C TYR A 107 -9.33 -3.53 -19.48
N GLY A 108 -8.48 -2.96 -18.64
CA GLY A 108 -8.15 -3.47 -17.32
C GLY A 108 -8.91 -2.76 -16.22
N ASN A 109 -9.34 -3.54 -15.23
CA ASN A 109 -9.90 -3.05 -13.97
C ASN A 109 -9.14 -3.71 -12.83
N ALA A 110 -8.83 -2.96 -11.79
CA ALA A 110 -8.21 -3.50 -10.60
C ALA A 110 -8.73 -2.82 -9.34
N SER A 111 -8.74 -3.60 -8.26
CA SER A 111 -9.03 -3.14 -6.90
C SER A 111 -7.92 -3.62 -5.98
N VAL A 112 -7.42 -2.71 -5.15
CA VAL A 112 -6.46 -3.00 -4.08
C VAL A 112 -7.05 -2.50 -2.79
N SER A 113 -7.16 -3.38 -1.78
CA SER A 113 -7.66 -2.99 -0.47
C SER A 113 -6.79 -3.52 0.67
N PHE A 114 -6.73 -2.73 1.75
CA PHE A 114 -6.15 -3.13 3.03
C PHE A 114 -7.26 -3.35 4.06
N VAL A 115 -7.23 -4.48 4.69
CA VAL A 115 -8.21 -4.95 5.67
C VAL A 115 -7.48 -5.30 6.94
N ASP A 116 -7.95 -4.80 8.08
CA ASP A 116 -7.46 -5.18 9.39
C ASP A 116 -7.80 -6.66 9.66
N ALA A 117 -6.80 -7.45 10.07
CA ALA A 117 -6.97 -8.89 10.25
C ALA A 117 -7.74 -9.27 11.52
N GLU A 118 -7.85 -8.37 12.51
CA GLU A 118 -8.51 -8.62 13.77
C GLU A 118 -10.04 -8.45 13.66
N ASN A 119 -10.48 -7.40 12.95
CA ASN A 119 -11.88 -6.98 12.91
C ASN A 119 -12.51 -7.02 11.52
N ASP A 120 -11.76 -7.43 10.48
CA ASP A 120 -12.16 -7.45 9.07
C ASP A 120 -12.59 -6.06 8.52
N GLN A 121 -12.18 -4.98 9.18
CA GLN A 121 -12.48 -3.63 8.72
C GLN A 121 -11.56 -3.24 7.57
N GLU A 122 -12.16 -2.87 6.45
CA GLU A 122 -11.46 -2.28 5.32
C GLU A 122 -11.17 -0.79 5.61
N PHE A 123 -9.90 -0.41 5.68
CA PHE A 123 -9.51 0.97 5.99
C PHE A 123 -8.90 1.71 4.79
N PHE A 124 -8.61 0.99 3.71
CA PHE A 124 -8.14 1.58 2.46
C PHE A 124 -8.62 0.78 1.27
N VAL A 125 -9.10 1.48 0.24
CA VAL A 125 -9.46 0.91 -1.07
C VAL A 125 -9.02 1.85 -2.18
N SER A 126 -8.34 1.30 -3.19
CA SER A 126 -8.09 1.96 -4.46
C SER A 126 -8.69 1.14 -5.58
N ASN A 127 -9.48 1.78 -6.42
CA ASN A 127 -10.13 1.16 -7.58
C ASN A 127 -9.74 1.91 -8.84
N ILE A 128 -9.20 1.19 -9.82
CA ILE A 128 -8.95 1.71 -11.16
C ILE A 128 -9.77 0.94 -12.18
N ALA A 129 -10.26 1.64 -13.18
CA ALA A 129 -11.12 1.06 -14.19
C ALA A 129 -10.77 1.57 -15.59
N ASP A 130 -11.13 0.76 -16.59
CA ASP A 130 -11.04 1.10 -18.00
C ASP A 130 -9.64 1.45 -18.51
N ILE A 131 -8.61 0.91 -17.88
CA ILE A 131 -7.21 1.09 -18.30
C ILE A 131 -6.99 0.34 -19.64
N LYS A 132 -6.78 1.11 -20.70
CA LYS A 132 -6.68 0.58 -22.07
C LYS A 132 -5.28 0.05 -22.35
N GLY A 133 -5.18 -1.18 -22.85
CA GLY A 133 -3.97 -1.73 -23.48
C GLY A 133 -4.24 -2.04 -24.95
N GLY A 134 -3.27 -1.81 -25.79
CA GLY A 134 -3.37 -2.06 -27.23
C GLY A 134 -2.19 -2.88 -27.77
N ASP A 135 -2.46 -3.80 -28.70
CA ASP A 135 -1.42 -4.60 -29.35
C ASP A 135 -1.86 -5.07 -30.76
N PHE A 136 -0.94 -5.10 -31.71
CA PHE A 136 -1.23 -5.55 -33.08
C PHE A 136 -1.19 -7.07 -33.24
N GLY A 137 -0.55 -7.78 -32.31
CA GLY A 137 -0.34 -9.22 -32.40
C GLY A 137 -1.51 -10.04 -31.84
N SER A 138 -2.01 -9.66 -30.65
CA SER A 138 -3.08 -10.44 -30.04
C SER A 138 -3.84 -9.69 -28.95
N GLN A 139 -5.10 -10.11 -28.74
CA GLN A 139 -5.93 -9.66 -27.64
C GLN A 139 -5.31 -9.96 -26.26
N ARG A 140 -4.61 -11.10 -26.14
CA ARG A 140 -3.91 -11.49 -24.93
C ARG A 140 -2.77 -10.52 -24.59
N THR A 141 -1.97 -10.14 -25.57
CA THR A 141 -0.88 -9.18 -25.39
C THR A 141 -1.42 -7.78 -25.08
N ALA A 142 -2.53 -7.38 -25.73
CA ALA A 142 -3.22 -6.15 -25.39
C ALA A 142 -3.65 -6.12 -23.91
N GLY A 143 -4.13 -7.25 -23.36
CA GLY A 143 -4.44 -7.39 -21.95
C GLY A 143 -3.21 -7.24 -21.04
N LEU A 144 -2.06 -7.80 -21.42
CA LEU A 144 -0.82 -7.64 -20.65
C LEU A 144 -0.34 -6.18 -20.66
N ARG A 145 -0.48 -5.46 -21.80
CA ARG A 145 -0.19 -4.02 -21.84
C ARG A 145 -1.13 -3.18 -20.98
N ALA A 146 -2.41 -3.59 -20.86
CA ALA A 146 -3.32 -2.98 -19.88
C ALA A 146 -2.83 -3.19 -18.45
N TYR A 147 -2.30 -4.38 -18.10
CA TYR A 147 -1.68 -4.65 -16.80
C TYR A 147 -0.47 -3.77 -16.51
N ASP A 148 0.40 -3.52 -17.48
CA ASP A 148 1.55 -2.62 -17.31
C ASP A 148 1.11 -1.19 -17.00
N GLN A 149 0.03 -0.72 -17.63
CA GLN A 149 -0.55 0.58 -17.32
C GLN A 149 -1.22 0.59 -15.93
N MET A 150 -2.03 -0.45 -15.61
CA MET A 150 -2.64 -0.59 -14.28
C MET A 150 -1.59 -0.58 -13.16
N LYS A 151 -0.49 -1.32 -13.35
CA LYS A 151 0.62 -1.35 -12.40
C LYS A 151 1.13 0.05 -12.08
N ASN A 152 1.42 0.85 -13.12
CA ASN A 152 1.94 2.20 -12.94
C ASN A 152 0.94 3.11 -12.20
N THR A 153 -0.34 3.03 -12.58
CA THR A 153 -1.40 3.83 -11.96
C THR A 153 -1.59 3.45 -10.48
N ILE A 154 -1.68 2.15 -10.17
CA ILE A 154 -1.84 1.67 -8.79
C ILE A 154 -0.66 2.07 -7.92
N ILE A 155 0.58 1.89 -8.40
CA ILE A 155 1.78 2.27 -7.63
C ILE A 155 1.78 3.77 -7.32
N GLN A 156 1.40 4.62 -8.27
CA GLN A 156 1.29 6.06 -8.05
C GLN A 156 0.21 6.40 -7.01
N GLU A 157 -0.98 5.80 -7.12
CA GLU A 157 -2.07 6.04 -6.16
C GLU A 157 -1.72 5.55 -4.75
N LEU A 158 -1.12 4.36 -4.63
CA LEU A 158 -0.72 3.82 -3.34
C LEU A 158 0.37 4.68 -2.68
N ARG A 159 1.35 5.16 -3.45
CA ARG A 159 2.36 6.10 -2.93
C ARG A 159 1.72 7.37 -2.41
N LYS A 160 0.92 8.02 -3.23
CA LYS A 160 0.24 9.28 -2.88
C LYS A 160 -0.63 9.15 -1.63
N ASN A 161 -1.39 8.06 -1.51
CA ASN A 161 -2.39 7.93 -0.45
C ASN A 161 -1.86 7.28 0.83
N LEU A 162 -0.77 6.50 0.78
CA LEU A 162 -0.28 5.74 1.92
C LEU A 162 1.14 6.12 2.36
N LEU A 163 1.99 6.60 1.44
CA LEU A 163 3.39 6.89 1.75
C LEU A 163 3.69 8.39 1.80
N ASP A 164 3.02 9.22 1.01
CA ASP A 164 3.24 10.67 0.94
C ASP A 164 2.48 11.45 2.02
N LEU A 165 1.83 10.77 2.97
CA LEU A 165 1.19 11.37 4.14
C LEU A 165 2.18 11.96 5.16
N LYS A 166 3.44 12.15 4.77
CA LYS A 166 4.54 12.65 5.64
C LYS A 166 4.93 14.11 5.35
N GLU A 167 4.03 14.93 4.82
CA GLU A 167 4.25 16.37 4.82
C GLU A 167 3.37 17.07 5.86
#